data_6959faaade4c9d8ab279f72ac271f2ab
#
_entry.id   6959faaade4c9d8ab279f72ac271f2ab
#
_cell.length_a   1.000
_cell.length_b   1.000
_cell.length_c   1.000
_cell.angle_alpha   90.00
_cell.angle_beta   90.00
_cell.angle_gamma   90.00
#
_symmetry.space_group_name_H-M   'P 1'
#
loop_
_entity.id
_entity.type
_entity.pdbx_description
1 polymer ?
#
loop_
_entity_poly.entity_id
_entity_poly.type
_entity_poly.pdbx_seq_one_letter_code
_entity_poly.pdbx_strand_id
1 'polypeptide(L)'
;MLPKGHSLPYAPKGRVFYVDKPILEVQRADNGARPERARYHASALDVENLDTGQQFEELPTTYIIFVTENDIFKAGKALYPIVHLNMATGEPFEDRQYILYANASYKGNDLLGQLMHDFLCSDPDEMLTPLLAEKARFLKTDPKGVNIMCAEMEKMRDDVEERTKIADIKNIMEGLKFTAQQAMDLLKIPVSDQAKYLSKL
;
A
#
# COMPACT_ATOMS: atom_id res chain seq x y z
N MET A 1 -14.33 -10.24 -26.25
CA MET A 1 -15.36 -11.15 -25.69
C MET A 1 -14.58 -12.18 -24.89
N LEU A 2 -14.54 -12.07 -23.54
CA LEU A 2 -13.81 -13.02 -22.70
C LEU A 2 -14.57 -14.34 -22.62
N PRO A 3 -13.90 -15.50 -22.66
CA PRO A 3 -14.58 -16.80 -22.56
C PRO A 3 -15.25 -16.94 -21.19
N LYS A 4 -16.48 -17.38 -21.20
CA LYS A 4 -17.24 -17.74 -20.00
C LYS A 4 -16.60 -18.98 -19.34
N GLY A 5 -16.23 -18.87 -18.07
CA GLY A 5 -16.00 -20.06 -17.24
C GLY A 5 -14.59 -20.25 -16.68
N HIS A 6 -13.76 -19.25 -16.55
CA HIS A 6 -12.52 -19.42 -15.80
C HIS A 6 -12.75 -19.02 -14.32
N SER A 7 -12.90 -20.04 -13.45
CA SER A 7 -12.46 -19.94 -12.07
C SER A 7 -11.01 -19.47 -12.10
N LEU A 8 -10.65 -18.48 -11.25
CA LEU A 8 -9.28 -18.01 -11.10
C LEU A 8 -8.33 -19.21 -11.02
N PRO A 9 -7.44 -19.42 -11.99
CA PRO A 9 -6.62 -20.64 -12.05
C PRO A 9 -5.60 -20.74 -10.93
N TYR A 10 -5.49 -19.73 -10.05
CA TYR A 10 -4.51 -19.62 -8.99
C TYR A 10 -5.07 -19.18 -7.63
N ALA A 11 -6.20 -19.75 -7.21
CA ALA A 11 -6.40 -19.96 -5.79
C ALA A 11 -5.88 -21.35 -5.47
N PRO A 12 -4.67 -21.55 -4.96
CA PRO A 12 -4.22 -22.87 -4.55
C PRO A 12 -5.14 -23.33 -3.42
N LYS A 13 -5.79 -24.45 -3.66
CA LYS A 13 -6.69 -25.10 -2.70
C LYS A 13 -5.99 -25.24 -1.36
N GLY A 14 -6.41 -24.43 -0.36
CA GLY A 14 -6.15 -24.67 1.05
C GLY A 14 -4.73 -24.40 1.57
N ARG A 15 -3.87 -23.67 0.89
CA ARG A 15 -2.60 -23.19 1.45
C ARG A 15 -2.71 -21.75 1.92
N VAL A 16 -2.49 -21.53 3.20
CA VAL A 16 -2.16 -20.21 3.75
C VAL A 16 -0.80 -19.84 3.18
N PHE A 17 -0.75 -18.90 2.24
CA PHE A 17 0.51 -18.35 1.78
C PHE A 17 0.99 -17.38 2.84
N TYR A 18 2.13 -17.67 3.42
CA TYR A 18 2.93 -16.66 4.07
C TYR A 18 3.52 -15.79 2.97
N VAL A 19 2.96 -14.64 2.76
CA VAL A 19 3.52 -13.62 1.89
C VAL A 19 4.56 -12.91 2.73
N ASP A 20 5.83 -13.05 2.40
CA ASP A 20 6.92 -12.53 3.25
C ASP A 20 6.86 -11.00 3.40
N LYS A 21 6.39 -10.26 2.39
CA LYS A 21 6.27 -8.80 2.47
C LYS A 21 5.15 -8.25 1.54
N PRO A 22 3.85 -8.42 1.88
CA PRO A 22 2.80 -7.78 1.09
C PRO A 22 2.80 -6.27 1.34
N ILE A 23 2.61 -5.47 0.30
CA ILE A 23 2.18 -4.08 0.47
C ILE A 23 0.66 -4.06 0.54
N LEU A 24 0.14 -3.63 1.69
CA LEU A 24 -1.28 -3.34 1.87
C LEU A 24 -1.46 -1.83 1.97
N GLU A 25 -2.21 -1.25 1.05
CA GLU A 25 -2.49 0.17 1.03
C GLU A 25 -4.00 0.44 1.05
N VAL A 26 -4.48 1.15 2.07
CA VAL A 26 -5.87 1.58 2.19
C VAL A 26 -6.01 2.98 1.63
N GLN A 27 -6.77 3.14 0.55
CA GLN A 27 -6.97 4.41 -0.16
C GLN A 27 -8.40 4.93 0.05
N ARG A 28 -8.53 6.06 0.75
CA ARG A 28 -9.82 6.76 0.93
C ARG A 28 -10.23 7.64 -0.25
N ALA A 29 -9.29 7.95 -1.14
CA ALA A 29 -9.56 8.77 -2.33
C ALA A 29 -9.21 7.99 -3.60
N ASP A 30 -10.07 8.07 -4.62
CA ASP A 30 -9.93 7.35 -5.90
C ASP A 30 -8.61 7.64 -6.64
N ASN A 31 -8.00 8.79 -6.37
CA ASN A 31 -6.75 9.22 -7.02
C ASN A 31 -5.49 8.47 -6.52
N GLY A 32 -5.56 7.75 -5.42
CA GLY A 32 -4.41 7.06 -4.82
C GLY A 32 -4.10 5.68 -5.42
N ALA A 33 -5.11 4.95 -5.88
CA ALA A 33 -4.98 3.55 -6.31
C ALA A 33 -4.78 3.42 -7.83
N ARG A 34 -3.89 4.22 -8.41
CA ARG A 34 -3.60 4.19 -9.86
C ARG A 34 -2.70 3.01 -10.24
N PRO A 35 -2.83 2.46 -11.46
CA PRO A 35 -1.98 1.37 -11.95
C PRO A 35 -0.48 1.70 -11.89
N GLU A 36 -0.10 2.96 -12.15
CA GLU A 36 1.30 3.41 -12.07
C GLU A 36 1.85 3.31 -10.65
N ARG A 37 1.01 3.55 -9.63
CA ARG A 37 1.39 3.42 -8.23
C ARG A 37 1.60 1.97 -7.85
N ALA A 38 0.76 1.06 -8.33
CA ALA A 38 0.95 -0.38 -8.14
C ALA A 38 2.29 -0.84 -8.74
N ARG A 39 2.57 -0.42 -9.99
CA ARG A 39 3.84 -0.71 -10.66
C ARG A 39 5.04 -0.15 -9.87
N TYR A 40 4.95 1.08 -9.37
CA TYR A 40 6.01 1.69 -8.57
C TYR A 40 6.32 0.88 -7.31
N HIS A 41 5.27 0.50 -6.55
CA HIS A 41 5.44 -0.30 -5.34
C HIS A 41 6.01 -1.69 -5.63
N ALA A 42 5.57 -2.35 -6.68
CA ALA A 42 6.11 -3.64 -7.09
C ALA A 42 7.60 -3.54 -7.42
N SER A 43 7.99 -2.55 -8.24
CA SER A 43 9.40 -2.33 -8.58
C SER A 43 10.26 -1.97 -7.36
N ALA A 44 9.72 -1.21 -6.41
CA ALA A 44 10.44 -0.87 -5.17
C ALA A 44 10.69 -2.11 -4.30
N LEU A 45 9.69 -3.01 -4.19
CA LEU A 45 9.86 -4.29 -3.50
C LEU A 45 10.90 -5.17 -4.17
N ASP A 46 10.89 -5.25 -5.50
CA ASP A 46 11.87 -6.06 -6.24
C ASP A 46 13.30 -5.56 -5.99
N VAL A 47 13.51 -4.24 -6.05
CA VAL A 47 14.82 -3.62 -5.76
C VAL A 47 15.23 -3.83 -4.29
N GLU A 48 14.27 -3.79 -3.35
CA GLU A 48 14.55 -3.99 -1.92
C GLU A 48 14.90 -5.45 -1.58
N ASN A 49 14.38 -6.41 -2.36
CA ASN A 49 14.48 -7.84 -2.05
C ASN A 49 15.46 -8.61 -2.95
N LEU A 50 16.21 -7.94 -3.82
CA LEU A 50 17.23 -8.56 -4.66
C LEU A 50 18.57 -7.85 -4.44
N ASP A 51 19.50 -8.55 -3.79
CA ASP A 51 20.84 -8.05 -3.56
C ASP A 51 21.75 -8.21 -4.79
N THR A 52 22.82 -7.44 -4.85
CA THR A 52 23.81 -7.54 -5.93
C THR A 52 24.41 -8.95 -5.99
N GLY A 53 24.28 -9.61 -7.13
CA GLY A 53 24.79 -10.96 -7.39
C GLY A 53 23.78 -12.08 -7.17
N GLN A 54 22.58 -11.80 -6.68
CA GLN A 54 21.48 -12.75 -6.63
C GLN A 54 20.85 -12.96 -8.00
N GLN A 55 20.19 -14.12 -8.19
CA GLN A 55 19.47 -14.43 -9.42
C GLN A 55 18.06 -13.88 -9.36
N PHE A 56 17.51 -13.44 -10.50
CA PHE A 56 16.13 -12.89 -10.56
C PHE A 56 15.05 -13.89 -10.15
N GLU A 57 15.32 -15.18 -10.25
CA GLU A 57 14.44 -16.26 -9.81
C GLU A 57 14.26 -16.31 -8.29
N GLU A 58 15.17 -15.68 -7.55
CA GLU A 58 15.12 -15.55 -6.08
C GLU A 58 14.15 -14.45 -5.60
N LEU A 59 13.67 -13.58 -6.49
CA LEU A 59 12.65 -12.59 -6.15
C LEU A 59 11.43 -13.27 -5.52
N PRO A 60 10.90 -12.74 -4.41
CA PRO A 60 9.72 -13.29 -3.76
C PRO A 60 8.46 -13.07 -4.61
N THR A 61 7.41 -13.82 -4.32
CA THR A 61 6.08 -13.52 -4.86
C THR A 61 5.59 -12.20 -4.27
N THR A 62 5.25 -11.25 -5.13
CA THR A 62 4.87 -9.89 -4.75
C THR A 62 3.37 -9.70 -4.82
N TYR A 63 2.77 -9.17 -3.74
CA TYR A 63 1.36 -8.79 -3.69
C TYR A 63 1.24 -7.30 -3.36
N ILE A 64 0.59 -6.56 -4.24
CA ILE A 64 0.20 -5.18 -4.02
C ILE A 64 -1.31 -5.16 -3.83
N ILE A 65 -1.77 -4.81 -2.64
CA ILE A 65 -3.20 -4.84 -2.28
C ILE A 65 -3.67 -3.41 -2.02
N PHE A 66 -4.57 -2.91 -2.86
CA PHE A 66 -5.29 -1.67 -2.61
C PHE A 66 -6.68 -1.97 -2.05
N VAL A 67 -7.00 -1.41 -0.89
CA VAL A 67 -8.38 -1.35 -0.38
C VAL A 67 -8.91 0.03 -0.71
N THR A 68 -9.89 0.11 -1.62
CA THR A 68 -10.45 1.38 -2.10
C THR A 68 -11.82 1.62 -1.48
N GLU A 69 -12.09 2.85 -1.05
CA GLU A 69 -13.40 3.22 -0.48
C GLU A 69 -14.52 3.07 -1.51
N ASN A 70 -14.23 3.40 -2.78
CA ASN A 70 -15.16 3.29 -3.90
C ASN A 70 -14.74 2.20 -4.89
N ASP A 71 -15.73 1.70 -5.67
CA ASP A 71 -15.45 0.79 -6.77
C ASP A 71 -14.84 1.53 -7.96
N ILE A 72 -13.52 1.57 -8.03
CA ILE A 72 -12.80 2.30 -9.08
C ILE A 72 -13.00 1.71 -10.48
N PHE A 73 -13.34 0.42 -10.59
CA PHE A 73 -13.63 -0.25 -11.87
C PHE A 73 -15.13 -0.24 -12.25
N LYS A 74 -16.01 0.15 -11.32
CA LYS A 74 -17.46 0.29 -11.52
C LYS A 74 -18.14 -0.99 -12.06
N ALA A 75 -17.57 -2.16 -11.71
CA ALA A 75 -18.10 -3.47 -12.14
C ALA A 75 -18.79 -4.24 -11.02
N GLY A 76 -18.95 -3.63 -9.83
CA GLY A 76 -19.70 -4.20 -8.70
C GLY A 76 -19.06 -5.44 -8.07
N LYS A 77 -17.76 -5.67 -8.30
CA LYS A 77 -17.06 -6.81 -7.71
C LYS A 77 -16.43 -6.43 -6.39
N ALA A 78 -16.31 -7.41 -5.49
CA ALA A 78 -15.62 -7.24 -4.22
C ALA A 78 -14.10 -7.17 -4.39
N LEU A 79 -13.57 -7.91 -5.36
CA LEU A 79 -12.14 -8.04 -5.61
C LEU A 79 -11.86 -8.04 -7.11
N TYR A 80 -10.84 -7.30 -7.50
CA TYR A 80 -10.32 -7.23 -8.87
C TYR A 80 -8.85 -7.68 -8.87
N PRO A 81 -8.57 -8.95 -9.18
CA PRO A 81 -7.20 -9.41 -9.38
C PRO A 81 -6.69 -8.94 -10.74
N ILE A 82 -5.50 -8.37 -10.75
CA ILE A 82 -4.79 -7.93 -11.94
C ILE A 82 -3.51 -8.75 -12.07
N VAL A 83 -3.27 -9.29 -13.26
CA VAL A 83 -2.08 -10.07 -13.59
C VAL A 83 -1.55 -9.64 -14.96
N HIS A 84 -0.28 -9.89 -15.20
CA HIS A 84 0.30 -9.72 -16.53
C HIS A 84 -0.08 -10.87 -17.44
N LEU A 85 -0.36 -10.56 -18.72
CA LEU A 85 -0.74 -11.53 -19.72
C LEU A 85 0.19 -11.46 -20.93
N ASN A 86 0.52 -12.61 -21.50
CA ASN A 86 1.08 -12.69 -22.84
C ASN A 86 -0.04 -12.41 -23.85
N MET A 87 -0.02 -11.25 -24.48
CA MET A 87 -1.07 -10.83 -25.41
C MET A 87 -1.18 -11.69 -26.68
N ALA A 88 -0.13 -12.41 -27.05
CA ALA A 88 -0.15 -13.29 -28.22
C ALA A 88 -0.84 -14.63 -27.93
N THR A 89 -0.72 -15.14 -26.72
CA THR A 89 -1.28 -16.47 -26.34
C THR A 89 -2.52 -16.34 -25.45
N GLY A 90 -2.71 -15.20 -24.76
CA GLY A 90 -3.75 -15.01 -23.75
C GLY A 90 -3.42 -15.68 -22.41
N GLU A 91 -2.25 -16.28 -22.26
CA GLU A 91 -1.82 -16.97 -21.06
C GLU A 91 -1.22 -15.99 -20.03
N PRO A 92 -1.34 -16.27 -18.70
CA PRO A 92 -0.63 -15.51 -17.67
C PRO A 92 0.88 -15.51 -17.92
N PHE A 93 1.53 -14.37 -17.62
CA PHE A 93 2.99 -14.25 -17.78
C PHE A 93 3.79 -14.96 -16.68
N GLU A 94 3.12 -15.30 -15.56
CA GLU A 94 3.67 -16.06 -14.42
C GLU A 94 4.93 -15.44 -13.77
N ASP A 95 5.01 -14.11 -13.78
CA ASP A 95 6.09 -13.34 -13.17
C ASP A 95 6.01 -13.25 -11.64
N ARG A 96 5.03 -13.91 -11.02
CA ARG A 96 4.75 -13.93 -9.57
C ARG A 96 4.41 -12.56 -8.97
N GLN A 97 4.01 -11.58 -9.80
CA GLN A 97 3.49 -10.30 -9.36
C GLN A 97 1.97 -10.29 -9.44
N TYR A 98 1.32 -9.95 -8.34
CA TYR A 98 -0.13 -9.87 -8.21
C TYR A 98 -0.56 -8.52 -7.68
N ILE A 99 -1.51 -7.87 -8.35
CA ILE A 99 -2.12 -6.64 -7.88
C ILE A 99 -3.59 -6.93 -7.58
N LEU A 100 -4.04 -6.59 -6.38
CA LEU A 100 -5.40 -6.84 -5.92
C LEU A 100 -6.06 -5.51 -5.56
N TYR A 101 -7.21 -5.22 -6.18
CA TYR A 101 -8.05 -4.11 -5.75
C TYR A 101 -9.26 -4.66 -5.01
N ALA A 102 -9.33 -4.38 -3.72
CA ALA A 102 -10.45 -4.73 -2.85
C ALA A 102 -11.38 -3.52 -2.71
N ASN A 103 -12.64 -3.72 -3.11
CA ASN A 103 -13.66 -2.67 -3.12
C ASN A 103 -14.41 -2.63 -1.79
N ALA A 104 -14.10 -1.67 -0.90
CA ALA A 104 -14.76 -1.54 0.39
C ALA A 104 -16.23 -1.12 0.30
N SER A 105 -16.69 -0.61 -0.86
CA SER A 105 -18.10 -0.32 -1.08
C SER A 105 -18.96 -1.57 -1.38
N TYR A 106 -18.33 -2.74 -1.55
CA TYR A 106 -19.05 -4.01 -1.80
C TYR A 106 -19.89 -4.41 -0.58
N LYS A 107 -21.17 -4.75 -0.80
CA LYS A 107 -22.19 -5.07 0.22
C LYS A 107 -22.68 -6.53 0.15
N GLY A 108 -21.83 -7.46 -0.30
CA GLY A 108 -22.19 -8.87 -0.32
C GLY A 108 -22.30 -9.48 1.09
N ASN A 109 -23.09 -10.54 1.22
CA ASN A 109 -23.26 -11.29 2.48
C ASN A 109 -22.24 -12.41 2.65
N ASP A 110 -21.15 -12.40 1.87
CA ASP A 110 -20.05 -13.34 1.96
C ASP A 110 -18.96 -12.85 2.90
N LEU A 111 -17.95 -13.67 3.15
CA LEU A 111 -16.82 -13.33 4.02
C LEU A 111 -16.06 -12.07 3.56
N LEU A 112 -16.01 -11.83 2.25
CA LEU A 112 -15.34 -10.67 1.69
C LEU A 112 -16.17 -9.40 1.94
N GLY A 113 -17.51 -9.47 1.84
CA GLY A 113 -18.41 -8.37 2.19
C GLY A 113 -18.31 -8.00 3.68
N GLN A 114 -18.19 -8.99 4.56
CA GLN A 114 -17.94 -8.76 5.99
C GLN A 114 -16.61 -8.06 6.22
N LEU A 115 -15.54 -8.52 5.58
CA LEU A 115 -14.22 -7.91 5.65
C LEU A 115 -14.24 -6.46 5.15
N MET A 116 -14.90 -6.20 4.01
CA MET A 116 -15.02 -4.84 3.46
C MET A 116 -15.84 -3.92 4.37
N HIS A 117 -16.88 -4.43 5.01
CA HIS A 117 -17.62 -3.71 6.06
C HIS A 117 -16.68 -3.27 7.19
N ASP A 118 -15.85 -4.18 7.67
CA ASP A 118 -14.97 -3.93 8.81
C ASP A 118 -13.87 -2.90 8.50
N PHE A 119 -13.39 -2.82 7.25
CA PHE A 119 -12.46 -1.77 6.82
C PHE A 119 -13.06 -0.35 6.90
N LEU A 120 -14.39 -0.23 6.81
CA LEU A 120 -15.11 1.03 6.95
C LEU A 120 -15.65 1.26 8.36
N CYS A 121 -15.65 0.21 9.21
CA CYS A 121 -16.18 0.24 10.56
C CYS A 121 -15.16 0.83 11.53
N SER A 122 -15.58 1.83 12.30
CA SER A 122 -14.73 2.42 13.32
C SER A 122 -14.94 1.83 14.71
N ASP A 123 -16.05 1.15 14.96
CA ASP A 123 -16.38 0.56 16.25
C ASP A 123 -16.07 -0.95 16.24
N PRO A 124 -15.15 -1.44 17.12
CA PRO A 124 -14.85 -2.87 17.19
C PRO A 124 -16.06 -3.75 17.53
N ASP A 125 -17.07 -3.21 18.22
CA ASP A 125 -18.25 -3.96 18.61
C ASP A 125 -19.27 -4.13 17.47
N GLU A 126 -19.14 -3.34 16.41
CA GLU A 126 -19.91 -3.45 15.17
C GLU A 126 -19.22 -4.25 14.06
N MET A 127 -17.95 -4.67 14.29
CA MET A 127 -17.20 -5.46 13.32
C MET A 127 -17.74 -6.90 13.23
N LEU A 128 -17.79 -7.41 12.00
CA LEU A 128 -18.33 -8.74 11.68
C LEU A 128 -17.26 -9.83 11.69
N THR A 129 -15.99 -9.44 11.54
CA THR A 129 -14.84 -10.36 11.55
C THR A 129 -14.22 -10.41 12.93
N PRO A 130 -14.35 -11.54 13.69
CA PRO A 130 -13.93 -11.60 15.10
C PRO A 130 -12.46 -11.23 15.31
N LEU A 131 -11.56 -11.69 14.42
CA LEU A 131 -10.13 -11.41 14.53
C LEU A 131 -9.82 -9.91 14.38
N LEU A 132 -10.50 -9.21 13.46
CA LEU A 132 -10.35 -7.75 13.29
C LEU A 132 -10.96 -7.00 14.46
N ALA A 133 -12.14 -7.40 14.93
CA ALA A 133 -12.77 -6.82 16.11
C ALA A 133 -11.87 -6.91 17.35
N GLU A 134 -11.29 -8.08 17.60
CA GLU A 134 -10.35 -8.30 18.71
C GLU A 134 -9.12 -7.39 18.58
N LYS A 135 -8.50 -7.35 17.39
CA LYS A 135 -7.32 -6.53 17.15
C LYS A 135 -7.61 -5.04 17.25
N ALA A 136 -8.75 -4.60 16.69
CA ALA A 136 -9.17 -3.21 16.77
C ALA A 136 -9.49 -2.80 18.23
N ARG A 137 -10.14 -3.66 19.01
CA ARG A 137 -10.39 -3.44 20.44
C ARG A 137 -9.07 -3.36 21.22
N PHE A 138 -8.13 -4.27 20.99
CA PHE A 138 -6.80 -4.21 21.59
C PHE A 138 -6.12 -2.87 21.32
N LEU A 139 -6.05 -2.45 20.04
CA LEU A 139 -5.39 -1.20 19.65
C LEU A 139 -6.07 0.06 20.23
N LYS A 140 -7.38 0.00 20.49
CA LYS A 140 -8.14 1.18 20.96
C LYS A 140 -8.29 1.25 22.47
N THR A 141 -8.28 0.12 23.19
CA THR A 141 -8.65 0.09 24.61
C THR A 141 -7.57 -0.48 25.53
N ASP A 142 -6.70 -1.35 25.02
CA ASP A 142 -5.59 -1.88 25.83
C ASP A 142 -4.44 -0.85 25.87
N PRO A 143 -3.88 -0.55 27.07
CA PRO A 143 -2.80 0.44 27.19
C PRO A 143 -1.59 0.14 26.29
N LYS A 144 -1.24 -1.12 26.09
CA LYS A 144 -0.15 -1.52 25.19
C LYS A 144 -0.52 -1.29 23.74
N GLY A 145 -1.74 -1.63 23.34
CA GLY A 145 -2.26 -1.40 22.00
C GLY A 145 -2.33 0.10 21.66
N VAL A 146 -2.84 0.91 22.57
CA VAL A 146 -2.87 2.37 22.45
C VAL A 146 -1.46 2.94 22.27
N ASN A 147 -0.50 2.50 23.09
CA ASN A 147 0.89 2.96 22.96
C ASN A 147 1.51 2.58 21.61
N ILE A 148 1.24 1.37 21.10
CA ILE A 148 1.68 0.96 19.76
C ILE A 148 1.08 1.88 18.69
N MET A 149 -0.23 2.14 18.76
CA MET A 149 -0.90 3.02 17.81
C MET A 149 -0.37 4.45 17.86
N CYS A 150 -0.16 5.00 19.05
CA CYS A 150 0.41 6.35 19.23
C CYS A 150 1.82 6.44 18.62
N ALA A 151 2.69 5.46 18.88
CA ALA A 151 4.04 5.44 18.34
C ALA A 151 4.05 5.38 16.80
N GLU A 152 3.18 4.57 16.19
CA GLU A 152 3.06 4.51 14.72
C GLU A 152 2.49 5.81 14.14
N MET A 153 1.53 6.45 14.79
CA MET A 153 1.00 7.74 14.37
C MET A 153 2.06 8.85 14.45
N GLU A 154 2.87 8.88 15.51
CA GLU A 154 3.98 9.81 15.63
C GLU A 154 5.00 9.62 14.51
N LYS A 155 5.38 8.38 14.24
CA LYS A 155 6.28 8.05 13.13
C LYS A 155 5.73 8.49 11.78
N MET A 156 4.44 8.21 11.51
CA MET A 156 3.79 8.67 10.27
C MET A 156 3.78 10.20 10.16
N ARG A 157 3.51 10.91 11.25
CA ARG A 157 3.56 12.38 11.28
C ARG A 157 4.95 12.88 10.94
N ASP A 158 5.98 12.31 11.56
CA ASP A 158 7.36 12.70 11.37
C ASP A 158 7.82 12.44 9.92
N ASP A 159 7.41 11.31 9.32
CA ASP A 159 7.66 10.98 7.91
C ASP A 159 6.98 11.99 6.96
N VAL A 160 5.73 12.38 7.23
CA VAL A 160 5.02 13.39 6.43
C VAL A 160 5.70 14.76 6.56
N GLU A 161 6.06 15.16 7.77
CA GLU A 161 6.76 16.42 8.01
C GLU A 161 8.11 16.46 7.26
N GLU A 162 8.86 15.38 7.32
CA GLU A 162 10.13 15.27 6.61
C GLU A 162 9.96 15.38 5.09
N ARG A 163 9.02 14.63 4.51
CA ARG A 163 8.72 14.70 3.07
C ARG A 163 8.29 16.09 2.63
N THR A 164 7.47 16.76 3.44
CA THR A 164 7.02 18.12 3.16
C THR A 164 8.21 19.07 3.15
N LYS A 165 9.08 19.02 4.15
CA LYS A 165 10.30 19.86 4.21
C LYS A 165 11.23 19.63 3.00
N ILE A 166 11.42 18.37 2.59
CA ILE A 166 12.22 18.05 1.39
C ILE A 166 11.59 18.68 0.14
N ALA A 167 10.27 18.56 -0.02
CA ALA A 167 9.56 19.16 -1.15
C ALA A 167 9.69 20.69 -1.15
N ASP A 168 9.55 21.33 0.00
CA ASP A 168 9.68 22.78 0.16
C ASP A 168 11.09 23.26 -0.19
N ILE A 169 12.13 22.55 0.29
CA ILE A 169 13.52 22.85 -0.05
C ILE A 169 13.72 22.77 -1.58
N LYS A 170 13.26 21.70 -2.23
CA LYS A 170 13.36 21.53 -3.70
C LYS A 170 12.64 22.66 -4.45
N ASN A 171 11.42 22.99 -4.06
CA ASN A 171 10.63 24.07 -4.65
C ASN A 171 11.35 25.43 -4.55
N ILE A 172 11.95 25.72 -3.40
CA ILE A 172 12.70 26.97 -3.17
C ILE A 172 13.98 26.99 -4.03
N MET A 173 14.72 25.87 -4.08
CA MET A 173 15.92 25.74 -4.91
C MET A 173 15.58 26.00 -6.40
N GLU A 174 14.50 25.40 -6.89
CA GLU A 174 14.08 25.55 -8.29
C GLU A 174 13.52 26.94 -8.59
N GLY A 175 12.64 27.46 -7.72
CA GLY A 175 11.93 28.72 -7.93
C GLY A 175 12.82 29.95 -7.76
N LEU A 176 13.71 29.96 -6.78
CA LEU A 176 14.59 31.09 -6.45
C LEU A 176 16.04 30.89 -6.89
N LYS A 177 16.39 29.74 -7.50
CA LYS A 177 17.76 29.38 -7.86
C LYS A 177 18.72 29.39 -6.65
N PHE A 178 18.21 29.02 -5.50
CA PHE A 178 18.97 28.93 -4.25
C PHE A 178 19.74 27.62 -4.17
N THR A 179 20.84 27.63 -3.42
CA THR A 179 21.48 26.41 -2.98
C THR A 179 20.63 25.71 -1.91
N ALA A 180 20.83 24.42 -1.69
CA ALA A 180 20.14 23.68 -0.64
C ALA A 180 20.31 24.36 0.74
N GLN A 181 21.51 24.85 1.03
CA GLN A 181 21.80 25.57 2.27
C GLN A 181 20.95 26.83 2.39
N GLN A 182 20.91 27.67 1.35
CA GLN A 182 20.12 28.91 1.35
C GLN A 182 18.61 28.63 1.48
N ALA A 183 18.13 27.56 0.86
CA ALA A 183 16.74 27.13 0.97
C ALA A 183 16.39 26.68 2.40
N MET A 184 17.27 25.89 3.03
CA MET A 184 17.08 25.44 4.40
C MET A 184 17.16 26.59 5.42
N ASP A 185 18.06 27.55 5.20
CA ASP A 185 18.17 28.75 6.05
C ASP A 185 16.91 29.64 5.95
N LEU A 186 16.35 29.78 4.72
CA LEU A 186 15.08 30.49 4.49
C LEU A 186 13.92 29.82 5.21
N LEU A 187 13.86 28.47 5.21
CA LEU A 187 12.89 27.67 5.95
C LEU A 187 13.17 27.60 7.45
N LYS A 188 14.24 28.24 7.94
CA LYS A 188 14.67 28.24 9.33
C LYS A 188 14.88 26.84 9.90
N ILE A 189 15.39 25.93 9.08
CA ILE A 189 15.73 24.57 9.51
C ILE A 189 16.98 24.63 10.38
N PRO A 190 16.94 24.10 11.63
CA PRO A 190 18.10 24.09 12.51
C PRO A 190 19.33 23.44 11.86
N VAL A 191 20.51 23.98 12.10
CA VAL A 191 21.78 23.46 11.53
C VAL A 191 22.00 21.98 11.89
N SER A 192 21.58 21.56 13.10
CA SER A 192 21.63 20.17 13.53
C SER A 192 20.87 19.21 12.60
N ASP A 193 19.81 19.69 11.95
CA ASP A 193 18.92 18.87 11.16
C ASP A 193 19.22 18.92 9.66
N GLN A 194 19.98 19.93 9.22
CA GLN A 194 20.28 20.18 7.81
C GLN A 194 20.99 19.01 7.13
N ALA A 195 21.91 18.34 7.83
CA ALA A 195 22.63 17.18 7.31
C ALA A 195 21.69 16.02 6.92
N LYS A 196 20.60 15.85 7.66
CA LYS A 196 19.55 14.85 7.38
C LYS A 196 18.85 15.11 6.04
N TYR A 197 18.57 16.37 5.73
CA TYR A 197 17.90 16.74 4.49
C TYR A 197 18.85 16.74 3.29
N LEU A 198 20.09 17.17 3.46
CA LEU A 198 21.10 17.18 2.39
C LEU A 198 21.32 15.79 1.79
N SER A 199 21.26 14.74 2.61
CA SER A 199 21.41 13.35 2.12
C SER A 199 20.25 12.84 1.28
N LYS A 200 19.11 13.57 1.22
CA LYS A 200 17.86 13.17 0.57
C LYS A 200 17.45 14.10 -0.59
N LEU A 201 18.22 15.13 -0.86
CA LEU A 201 18.01 16.07 -1.97
C LEU A 201 18.66 15.58 -3.27
#